data_b041d1f66235b6736d3310cae40ff3c1
#
_entry.id   b041d1f66235b6736d3310cae40ff3c1
#
_cell.length_a   1.000
_cell.length_b   1.000
_cell.length_c   1.000
_cell.angle_alpha   90.00
_cell.angle_beta   90.00
_cell.angle_gamma   90.00
#
_symmetry.space_group_name_H-M   'P 1'
#
loop_
_entity.id
_entity.type
_entity.pdbx_description
1 polymer ?
#
loop_
_entity_poly.entity_id
_entity_poly.type
_entity_poly.pdbx_seq_one_letter_code
_entity_poly.pdbx_strand_id
1 'polypeptide(L)'
;MTVRLITLFGLALALLVTAGTAAAQQPASPEPDTLTITPAMVGAGRTIFHGKGSCFACHGAKLEGTQVAPTLIKKVWRDAKGGDYKAIFTIITKGVPATVMVAFPGGVTRPEAMSLAAYIWSINNRKEKP
;
A
#
# COMPACT_ATOMS: atom_id res chain seq x y z
N MET A 1 63.87 -22.54 53.94
CA MET A 1 62.77 -21.58 54.22
C MET A 1 62.07 -21.29 52.86
N THR A 2 60.99 -21.94 52.60
CA THR A 2 60.25 -21.88 51.34
C THR A 2 58.95 -21.10 51.52
N VAL A 3 58.86 -19.91 50.91
CA VAL A 3 57.63 -19.07 50.93
C VAL A 3 56.77 -19.51 49.75
N ARG A 4 55.60 -20.04 50.10
CA ARG A 4 54.55 -20.38 49.08
C ARG A 4 53.79 -19.14 48.73
N LEU A 5 53.90 -18.74 47.46
CA LEU A 5 53.09 -17.68 46.87
C LEU A 5 51.75 -18.26 46.43
N ILE A 6 50.64 -17.86 47.05
CA ILE A 6 49.28 -18.26 46.68
C ILE A 6 48.74 -17.22 45.69
N THR A 7 48.67 -17.59 44.46
CA THR A 7 48.03 -16.81 43.41
C THR A 7 46.51 -17.03 43.44
N LEU A 8 45.77 -16.01 43.85
CA LEU A 8 44.30 -15.97 43.80
C LEU A 8 43.88 -15.64 42.35
N PHE A 9 43.36 -16.63 41.67
CA PHE A 9 42.69 -16.45 40.36
C PHE A 9 41.31 -15.86 40.63
N GLY A 10 41.16 -14.56 40.41
CA GLY A 10 39.85 -13.89 40.39
C GLY A 10 39.07 -14.23 39.11
N LEU A 11 38.01 -15.00 39.27
CA LEU A 11 37.08 -15.33 38.18
C LEU A 11 36.14 -14.11 37.95
N ALA A 12 36.47 -13.28 36.96
CA ALA A 12 35.59 -12.18 36.52
C ALA A 12 34.50 -12.77 35.63
N LEU A 13 33.29 -12.92 36.20
CA LEU A 13 32.07 -13.31 35.46
C LEU A 13 31.57 -12.09 34.70
N ALA A 14 31.86 -12.01 33.39
CA ALA A 14 31.34 -10.98 32.51
C ALA A 14 29.86 -11.30 32.16
N LEU A 15 28.94 -10.57 32.76
CA LEU A 15 27.52 -10.57 32.39
C LEU A 15 27.36 -9.88 31.02
N LEU A 16 27.23 -10.66 29.96
CA LEU A 16 26.80 -10.17 28.65
C LEU A 16 25.30 -9.84 28.71
N VAL A 17 25.00 -8.57 28.87
CA VAL A 17 23.63 -8.05 28.70
C VAL A 17 23.36 -7.98 27.22
N THR A 18 22.65 -8.98 26.66
CA THR A 18 22.13 -8.93 25.30
C THR A 18 20.95 -7.96 25.28
N ALA A 19 21.20 -6.72 24.83
CA ALA A 19 20.13 -5.78 24.52
C ALA A 19 19.36 -6.34 23.30
N GLY A 20 18.26 -7.03 23.58
CA GLY A 20 17.30 -7.43 22.55
C GLY A 20 16.68 -6.17 21.94
N THR A 21 17.03 -5.85 20.70
CA THR A 21 16.33 -4.85 19.92
C THR A 21 14.90 -5.35 19.68
N ALA A 22 13.96 -4.89 20.49
CA ALA A 22 12.54 -5.04 20.20
C ALA A 22 12.26 -4.29 18.90
N ALA A 23 12.18 -5.01 17.78
CA ALA A 23 11.67 -4.47 16.54
C ALA A 23 10.24 -4.01 16.81
N ALA A 24 10.01 -2.71 16.86
CA ALA A 24 8.69 -2.14 16.97
C ALA A 24 7.88 -2.63 15.77
N GLN A 25 6.97 -3.58 15.99
CA GLN A 25 6.00 -4.01 15.00
C GLN A 25 5.13 -2.80 14.68
N GLN A 26 5.35 -2.19 13.51
CA GLN A 26 4.43 -1.20 13.00
C GLN A 26 3.05 -1.85 12.90
N PRO A 27 1.99 -1.21 13.48
CA PRO A 27 0.65 -1.74 13.36
C PRO A 27 0.34 -1.94 11.88
N ALA A 28 -0.17 -3.11 11.52
CA ALA A 28 -0.56 -3.41 10.16
C ALA A 28 -1.53 -2.32 9.69
N SER A 29 -1.21 -1.69 8.54
CA SER A 29 -2.12 -0.69 7.96
C SER A 29 -3.49 -1.34 7.77
N PRO A 30 -4.58 -0.67 8.16
CA PRO A 30 -5.90 -1.25 8.08
C PRO A 30 -6.21 -1.71 6.65
N GLU A 31 -6.87 -2.85 6.54
CA GLU A 31 -7.38 -3.36 5.26
C GLU A 31 -8.47 -2.41 4.74
N PRO A 32 -8.55 -2.21 3.42
CA PRO A 32 -9.55 -1.35 2.83
C PRO A 32 -10.96 -1.91 3.03
N ASP A 33 -11.85 -1.09 3.58
CA ASP A 33 -13.26 -1.37 3.79
C ASP A 33 -14.12 -0.26 3.19
N THR A 34 -15.18 -0.63 2.49
CA THR A 34 -16.12 0.32 1.87
C THR A 34 -16.85 1.20 2.89
N LEU A 35 -17.00 0.75 4.13
CA LEU A 35 -17.60 1.53 5.21
C LEU A 35 -16.74 2.74 5.61
N THR A 36 -15.47 2.72 5.29
CA THR A 36 -14.51 3.79 5.61
C THR A 36 -14.35 4.83 4.48
N ILE A 37 -14.99 4.64 3.32
CA ILE A 37 -14.87 5.57 2.20
C ILE A 37 -15.53 6.91 2.52
N THR A 38 -14.71 7.96 2.61
CA THR A 38 -15.15 9.32 2.87
C THR A 38 -15.07 10.20 1.62
N PRO A 39 -15.84 11.31 1.54
CA PRO A 39 -15.69 12.28 0.45
C PRO A 39 -14.27 12.84 0.33
N ALA A 40 -13.57 13.01 1.45
CA ALA A 40 -12.18 13.46 1.45
C ALA A 40 -11.24 12.45 0.76
N MET A 41 -11.42 11.15 1.00
CA MET A 41 -10.65 10.10 0.31
C MET A 41 -10.94 10.10 -1.20
N VAL A 42 -12.19 10.27 -1.59
CA VAL A 42 -12.59 10.34 -3.01
C VAL A 42 -11.95 11.54 -3.69
N GLY A 43 -11.97 12.72 -3.06
CA GLY A 43 -11.31 13.93 -3.56
C GLY A 43 -9.79 13.78 -3.67
N ALA A 44 -9.15 13.24 -2.65
CA ALA A 44 -7.72 12.94 -2.67
C ALA A 44 -7.36 11.93 -3.78
N GLY A 45 -8.15 10.87 -3.93
CA GLY A 45 -7.96 9.88 -4.98
C GLY A 45 -8.06 10.47 -6.38
N ARG A 46 -9.01 11.38 -6.61
CA ARG A 46 -9.12 12.13 -7.87
C ARG A 46 -7.85 12.95 -8.15
N THR A 47 -7.37 13.68 -7.15
CA THR A 47 -6.13 14.48 -7.29
C THR A 47 -4.93 13.59 -7.61
N ILE A 48 -4.81 12.44 -6.95
CA ILE A 48 -3.71 11.50 -7.19
C ILE A 48 -3.83 10.87 -8.58
N PHE A 49 -5.03 10.52 -9.03
CA PHE A 49 -5.29 9.95 -10.35
C PHE A 49 -4.81 10.85 -11.48
N HIS A 50 -5.08 12.14 -11.37
CA HIS A 50 -4.69 13.16 -12.37
C HIS A 50 -3.30 13.77 -12.13
N GLY A 51 -2.66 13.48 -11.01
CA GLY A 51 -1.36 14.02 -10.61
C GLY A 51 -0.30 12.94 -10.46
N LYS A 52 0.18 12.79 -9.23
CA LYS A 52 1.30 11.90 -8.87
C LYS A 52 1.16 10.48 -9.40
N GLY A 53 -0.02 9.90 -9.33
CA GLY A 53 -0.28 8.53 -9.77
C GLY A 53 -0.20 8.33 -11.28
N SER A 54 -0.33 9.43 -12.06
CA SER A 54 -0.32 9.43 -13.53
C SER A 54 -1.26 8.42 -14.17
N CYS A 55 -2.30 8.00 -13.45
CA CYS A 55 -3.23 6.93 -13.88
C CYS A 55 -3.97 7.33 -15.16
N PHE A 56 -4.28 8.64 -15.30
CA PHE A 56 -4.95 9.21 -16.47
C PHE A 56 -4.20 8.99 -17.78
N ALA A 57 -2.87 8.87 -17.74
CA ALA A 57 -2.05 8.70 -18.92
C ALA A 57 -2.36 7.38 -19.67
N CYS A 58 -2.73 6.34 -18.91
CA CYS A 58 -3.10 5.04 -19.47
C CYS A 58 -4.62 4.81 -19.46
N HIS A 59 -5.31 5.24 -18.41
CA HIS A 59 -6.76 4.97 -18.25
C HIS A 59 -7.67 6.09 -18.78
N GLY A 60 -7.10 7.15 -19.36
CA GLY A 60 -7.85 8.30 -19.85
C GLY A 60 -8.23 9.30 -18.74
N ALA A 61 -8.33 10.58 -19.10
CA ALA A 61 -8.60 11.66 -18.13
C ALA A 61 -10.00 11.55 -17.50
N LYS A 62 -10.92 10.89 -18.15
CA LYS A 62 -12.29 10.61 -17.67
C LYS A 62 -12.49 9.14 -17.33
N LEU A 63 -11.42 8.40 -17.07
CA LEU A 63 -11.43 6.96 -16.78
C LEU A 63 -11.97 6.10 -17.95
N GLU A 64 -12.09 6.66 -19.14
CA GLU A 64 -12.65 6.04 -20.34
C GLU A 64 -11.82 4.91 -20.92
N GLY A 65 -10.55 4.82 -20.52
CA GLY A 65 -9.58 3.90 -21.08
C GLY A 65 -8.89 4.44 -22.33
N THR A 66 -7.89 3.71 -22.79
CA THR A 66 -7.11 3.97 -24.01
C THR A 66 -6.77 2.65 -24.69
N GLN A 67 -5.95 2.68 -25.74
CA GLN A 67 -5.40 1.45 -26.33
C GLN A 67 -4.43 0.70 -25.39
N VAL A 68 -3.85 1.42 -24.39
CA VAL A 68 -2.87 0.86 -23.45
C VAL A 68 -3.53 0.21 -22.25
N ALA A 69 -4.63 0.81 -21.76
CA ALA A 69 -5.29 0.34 -20.54
C ALA A 69 -6.83 0.42 -20.66
N PRO A 70 -7.55 -0.49 -19.98
CA PRO A 70 -9.01 -0.54 -20.07
C PRO A 70 -9.67 0.67 -19.39
N THR A 71 -10.93 0.92 -19.80
CA THR A 71 -11.81 1.84 -19.07
C THR A 71 -11.99 1.38 -17.62
N LEU A 72 -12.06 2.35 -16.71
CA LEU A 72 -12.39 2.15 -15.31
C LEU A 72 -13.85 2.52 -14.98
N ILE A 73 -14.64 2.89 -16.01
CA ILE A 73 -16.09 3.12 -15.91
C ILE A 73 -16.79 1.95 -16.58
N LYS A 74 -17.09 0.90 -15.83
CA LYS A 74 -17.73 -0.28 -16.41
C LYS A 74 -18.46 -1.15 -15.40
N LYS A 75 -19.44 -1.91 -15.91
CA LYS A 75 -20.19 -2.87 -15.10
C LYS A 75 -19.47 -4.20 -14.92
N VAL A 76 -18.59 -4.56 -15.85
CA VAL A 76 -17.87 -5.83 -15.84
C VAL A 76 -16.36 -5.56 -15.77
N TRP A 77 -15.72 -6.09 -14.76
CA TRP A 77 -14.30 -5.99 -14.51
C TRP A 77 -13.61 -7.33 -14.80
N ARG A 78 -12.49 -7.29 -15.52
CA ARG A 78 -11.69 -8.49 -15.79
C ARG A 78 -10.90 -8.91 -14.55
N ASP A 79 -10.17 -7.97 -13.97
CA ASP A 79 -9.17 -8.24 -12.94
C ASP A 79 -9.60 -7.77 -11.54
N ALA A 80 -10.40 -6.70 -11.46
CA ALA A 80 -10.95 -6.19 -10.20
C ALA A 80 -12.33 -6.78 -9.95
N LYS A 81 -12.41 -7.91 -9.30
CA LYS A 81 -13.60 -8.72 -9.00
C LYS A 81 -14.87 -7.88 -8.74
N GLY A 82 -15.71 -7.71 -9.76
CA GLY A 82 -16.95 -6.93 -9.68
C GLY A 82 -16.77 -5.42 -9.50
N GLY A 83 -15.56 -4.87 -9.56
CA GLY A 83 -15.30 -3.45 -9.28
C GLY A 83 -15.39 -3.11 -7.79
N ASP A 84 -15.22 -4.09 -6.93
CA ASP A 84 -15.23 -3.94 -5.48
C ASP A 84 -14.01 -3.13 -5.01
N TYR A 85 -14.19 -2.34 -3.97
CA TYR A 85 -13.18 -1.43 -3.42
C TYR A 85 -11.86 -2.15 -3.07
N LYS A 86 -11.96 -3.28 -2.39
CA LYS A 86 -10.78 -4.08 -1.99
C LYS A 86 -10.07 -4.68 -3.21
N ALA A 87 -10.82 -5.11 -4.21
CA ALA A 87 -10.24 -5.65 -5.44
C ALA A 87 -9.54 -4.56 -6.24
N ILE A 88 -10.12 -3.36 -6.38
CA ILE A 88 -9.48 -2.21 -7.01
C ILE A 88 -8.20 -1.83 -6.26
N PHE A 89 -8.24 -1.74 -4.94
CA PHE A 89 -7.07 -1.48 -4.10
C PHE A 89 -5.97 -2.53 -4.32
N THR A 90 -6.35 -3.80 -4.42
CA THR A 90 -5.41 -4.90 -4.67
C THR A 90 -4.70 -4.74 -6.03
N ILE A 91 -5.43 -4.37 -7.08
CA ILE A 91 -4.83 -4.07 -8.39
C ILE A 91 -3.83 -2.92 -8.30
N ILE A 92 -4.16 -1.84 -7.62
CA ILE A 92 -3.26 -0.69 -7.47
C ILE A 92 -1.98 -1.07 -6.71
N THR A 93 -2.10 -1.91 -5.69
CA THR A 93 -0.97 -2.25 -4.82
C THR A 93 -0.14 -3.45 -5.30
N LYS A 94 -0.69 -4.32 -6.13
CA LYS A 94 0.00 -5.51 -6.63
C LYS A 94 0.28 -5.48 -8.15
N GLY A 95 -0.38 -4.57 -8.87
CA GLY A 95 -0.35 -4.57 -10.33
C GLY A 95 -1.15 -5.73 -10.92
N VAL A 96 -1.04 -5.89 -12.24
CA VAL A 96 -1.61 -7.00 -12.98
C VAL A 96 -0.48 -7.74 -13.70
N PRO A 97 -0.22 -9.00 -13.38
CA PRO A 97 0.87 -9.78 -13.99
C PRO A 97 0.82 -9.76 -15.52
N ALA A 98 1.99 -9.71 -16.15
CA ALA A 98 2.18 -9.68 -17.58
C ALA A 98 1.52 -8.49 -18.30
N THR A 99 1.31 -7.36 -17.61
CA THR A 99 0.79 -6.12 -18.19
C THR A 99 1.64 -4.92 -17.78
N VAL A 100 1.34 -3.76 -18.36
CA VAL A 100 1.95 -2.48 -17.98
C VAL A 100 1.40 -1.91 -16.66
N MET A 101 0.36 -2.51 -16.10
CA MET A 101 -0.18 -2.08 -14.80
C MET A 101 0.70 -2.59 -13.67
N VAL A 102 1.69 -1.77 -13.30
CA VAL A 102 2.64 -2.08 -12.22
C VAL A 102 2.03 -1.83 -10.84
N ALA A 103 2.64 -2.41 -9.80
CA ALA A 103 2.29 -2.11 -8.42
C ALA A 103 2.68 -0.68 -8.05
N PHE A 104 1.83 0.00 -7.27
CA PHE A 104 2.07 1.35 -6.77
C PHE A 104 2.51 2.35 -7.86
N PRO A 105 1.73 2.51 -8.95
CA PRO A 105 2.13 3.34 -10.09
C PRO A 105 2.40 4.78 -9.65
N GLY A 106 3.43 5.42 -10.24
CA GLY A 106 3.85 6.77 -9.87
C GLY A 106 4.38 6.90 -8.44
N GLY A 107 4.72 5.80 -7.76
CA GLY A 107 5.22 5.80 -6.38
C GLY A 107 4.16 6.20 -5.34
N VAL A 108 2.88 5.93 -5.61
CA VAL A 108 1.81 6.14 -4.62
C VAL A 108 2.02 5.26 -3.40
N THR A 109 1.72 5.78 -2.24
CA THR A 109 1.78 5.06 -0.97
C THR A 109 0.52 4.21 -0.74
N ARG A 110 0.54 3.33 0.26
CA ARG A 110 -0.64 2.53 0.60
C ARG A 110 -1.87 3.38 0.96
N PRO A 111 -1.80 4.45 1.78
CA PRO A 111 -2.94 5.35 2.01
C PRO A 111 -3.43 6.06 0.73
N GLU A 112 -2.52 6.46 -0.15
CA GLU A 112 -2.87 7.04 -1.44
C GLU A 112 -3.57 6.02 -2.36
N ALA A 113 -3.14 4.77 -2.35
CA ALA A 113 -3.79 3.67 -3.06
C ALA A 113 -5.23 3.42 -2.55
N MET A 114 -5.46 3.55 -1.24
CA MET A 114 -6.81 3.50 -0.66
C MET A 114 -7.70 4.64 -1.19
N SER A 115 -7.16 5.85 -1.26
CA SER A 115 -7.85 7.02 -1.81
C SER A 115 -8.15 6.86 -3.31
N LEU A 116 -7.19 6.36 -4.09
CA LEU A 116 -7.38 6.04 -5.52
C LEU A 116 -8.48 4.99 -5.72
N ALA A 117 -8.45 3.92 -4.95
CA ALA A 117 -9.47 2.89 -5.00
C ALA A 117 -10.86 3.45 -4.63
N ALA A 118 -10.93 4.34 -3.63
CA ALA A 118 -12.16 5.01 -3.22
C ALA A 118 -12.73 5.89 -4.35
N TYR A 119 -11.88 6.65 -5.04
CA TYR A 119 -12.27 7.45 -6.19
C TYR A 119 -12.83 6.59 -7.32
N ILE A 120 -12.09 5.58 -7.79
CA ILE A 120 -12.52 4.70 -8.88
C ILE A 120 -13.81 3.95 -8.51
N TRP A 121 -13.90 3.47 -7.28
CA TRP A 121 -15.08 2.80 -6.76
C TRP A 121 -16.29 3.74 -6.75
N SER A 122 -16.13 5.02 -6.33
CA SER A 122 -17.21 5.98 -6.22
C SER A 122 -17.84 6.34 -7.57
N ILE A 123 -17.01 6.45 -8.62
CA ILE A 123 -17.47 6.67 -10.00
C ILE A 123 -18.46 5.58 -10.42
N ASN A 124 -18.23 4.35 -10.02
CA ASN A 124 -19.02 3.20 -10.43
C ASN A 124 -20.22 2.93 -9.51
N ASN A 125 -20.19 3.36 -8.26
CA ASN A 125 -21.17 2.98 -7.23
C ASN A 125 -21.98 4.17 -6.67
N ARG A 126 -21.40 5.38 -6.63
CA ARG A 126 -22.07 6.58 -6.10
C ARG A 126 -22.47 7.60 -7.18
N LYS A 127 -22.31 7.27 -8.45
CA LYS A 127 -22.55 8.17 -9.58
C LYS A 127 -21.76 9.48 -9.48
N GLU A 128 -20.58 9.44 -8.88
CA GLU A 128 -19.65 10.56 -8.95
C GLU A 128 -19.27 10.83 -10.40
N LYS A 129 -18.98 12.09 -10.74
CA LYS A 129 -18.46 12.42 -12.07
C LYS A 129 -16.94 12.24 -12.10
N PRO A 130 -16.39 11.69 -13.18
CA PRO A 130 -14.95 11.55 -13.39
C PRO A 130 -14.20 12.87 -13.33
#